data_2717342842271213dc3235ca4e260787
#
_entry.id   2717342842271213dc3235ca4e260787
#
_cell.length_a   1.000
_cell.length_b   1.000
_cell.length_c   1.000
_cell.angle_alpha   90.00
_cell.angle_beta   90.00
_cell.angle_gamma   90.00
#
_symmetry.space_group_name_H-M   'P 1'
#
loop_
_entity.id
_entity.type
_entity.pdbx_description
1 polymer ?
#
loop_
_entity_poly.entity_id
_entity_poly.type
_entity_poly.pdbx_seq_one_letter_code
_entity_poly.pdbx_strand_id
1 'polypeptide(L)'
;RSTFEVPENDLFAVVHQHDADEFVFDANYFGFERSAGLVIIQLTVANTRGVTQKKALYAAIAANLQKEPGLKPDDIFISLVEVKREDWSFGGGIAQYVA
;
A
#
# COMPACT_ATOMS: atom_id res chain seq x y z
N ARG A 1 1.37 -11.04 0.06
CA ARG A 1 2.56 -11.51 -0.70
C ARG A 1 2.19 -12.43 -1.86
N SER A 2 1.20 -13.28 -1.68
CA SER A 2 0.82 -14.24 -2.71
C SER A 2 0.33 -13.59 -4.00
N THR A 3 -0.33 -12.43 -3.92
CA THR A 3 -0.86 -11.73 -5.10
C THR A 3 0.22 -11.07 -5.94
N PHE A 4 1.36 -10.73 -5.34
CA PHE A 4 2.48 -10.05 -6.02
C PHE A 4 3.73 -10.91 -6.12
N GLU A 5 3.68 -12.16 -5.65
CA GLU A 5 4.81 -13.09 -5.73
C GLU A 5 6.09 -12.53 -5.11
N VAL A 6 5.97 -11.90 -3.95
CA VAL A 6 7.10 -11.30 -3.24
C VAL A 6 7.79 -12.37 -2.39
N PRO A 7 9.13 -12.46 -2.41
CA PRO A 7 9.85 -13.40 -1.56
C PRO A 7 9.58 -13.18 -0.07
N GLU A 8 9.68 -14.26 0.69
CA GLU A 8 9.31 -14.27 2.11
C GLU A 8 10.10 -13.28 2.96
N ASN A 9 11.38 -13.09 2.65
CA ASN A 9 12.26 -12.21 3.42
C ASN A 9 12.39 -10.80 2.83
N ASP A 10 11.51 -10.44 1.93
CA ASP A 10 11.54 -9.15 1.24
C ASP A 10 10.39 -8.27 1.77
N LEU A 11 10.54 -7.81 3.01
CA LEU A 11 9.53 -6.96 3.64
C LEU A 11 10.17 -5.75 4.31
N PHE A 12 9.77 -4.57 3.85
CA PHE A 12 10.09 -3.29 4.50
C PHE A 12 8.79 -2.52 4.68
N ALA A 13 8.47 -2.18 5.92
CA ALA A 13 7.25 -1.46 6.22
C ALA A 13 7.49 -0.40 7.29
N VAL A 14 6.87 0.76 7.12
CA VAL A 14 6.89 1.84 8.10
C VAL A 14 5.45 2.21 8.41
N VAL A 15 5.13 2.32 9.69
CA VAL A 15 3.80 2.70 10.14
C VAL A 15 3.88 4.09 10.75
N HIS A 16 3.03 5.00 10.26
CA HIS A 16 2.89 6.35 10.78
C HIS A 16 1.53 6.52 11.43
N GLN A 17 1.51 7.12 12.61
CA GLN A 17 0.27 7.51 13.28
C GLN A 17 0.19 9.02 13.30
N HIS A 18 -1.01 9.55 13.09
CA HIS A 18 -1.24 10.98 13.00
C HIS A 18 -2.38 11.42 13.90
N ASP A 19 -2.22 12.56 14.55
CA ASP A 19 -3.30 13.18 15.30
C ASP A 19 -4.34 13.75 14.32
N ALA A 20 -5.56 13.98 14.81
CA ALA A 20 -6.65 14.41 13.95
C ALA A 20 -6.37 15.72 13.19
N ASP A 21 -5.61 16.62 13.77
CA ASP A 21 -5.22 17.88 13.13
C ASP A 21 -4.10 17.74 12.10
N GLU A 22 -3.43 16.59 12.08
CA GLU A 22 -2.37 16.27 11.13
C GLU A 22 -2.83 15.40 9.96
N PHE A 23 -4.11 15.00 9.95
CA PHE A 23 -4.65 14.08 8.96
C PHE A 23 -5.92 14.69 8.36
N VAL A 24 -5.77 15.34 7.22
CA VAL A 24 -6.88 16.01 6.53
C VAL A 24 -7.29 15.17 5.33
N PHE A 25 -8.59 14.86 5.22
CA PHE A 25 -9.11 14.09 4.10
C PHE A 25 -10.57 14.47 3.85
N ASP A 26 -11.01 14.23 2.61
CA ASP A 26 -12.42 14.39 2.24
C ASP A 26 -13.15 13.07 2.53
N ALA A 27 -14.04 13.10 3.53
CA ALA A 27 -14.72 11.90 4.01
C ALA A 27 -15.65 11.28 2.97
N ASN A 28 -16.08 12.05 1.97
CA ASN A 28 -17.07 11.59 0.98
C ASN A 28 -16.50 11.45 -0.43
N TYR A 29 -15.20 11.59 -0.60
CA TYR A 29 -14.57 11.48 -1.91
C TYR A 29 -14.91 10.12 -2.56
N PHE A 30 -15.33 10.15 -3.82
CA PHE A 30 -15.76 8.97 -4.59
C PHE A 30 -17.00 8.29 -4.01
N GLY A 31 -17.81 9.00 -3.22
CA GLY A 31 -19.04 8.47 -2.67
C GLY A 31 -18.89 7.54 -1.48
N PHE A 32 -17.67 7.43 -0.92
CA PHE A 32 -17.44 6.63 0.28
C PHE A 32 -17.84 7.40 1.54
N GLU A 33 -18.01 6.65 2.62
CA GLU A 33 -18.30 7.21 3.95
C GLU A 33 -17.12 6.91 4.86
N ARG A 34 -16.10 7.76 4.82
CA ARG A 34 -14.88 7.57 5.61
C ARG A 34 -15.04 8.14 7.01
N SER A 35 -14.38 7.50 7.96
CA SER A 35 -14.39 7.91 9.36
C SER A 35 -12.99 8.29 9.84
N ALA A 36 -12.87 8.64 11.12
CA ALA A 36 -11.57 8.89 11.74
C ALA A 36 -10.67 7.65 11.78
N GLY A 37 -11.22 6.47 11.49
CA GLY A 37 -10.45 5.24 11.39
C GLY A 37 -9.82 4.99 10.02
N LEU A 38 -9.86 5.97 9.12
CA LEU A 38 -9.27 5.85 7.78
C LEU A 38 -7.80 5.48 7.85
N VAL A 39 -7.41 4.50 7.02
CA VAL A 39 -6.04 4.07 6.85
C VAL A 39 -5.64 4.29 5.39
N ILE A 40 -4.51 4.94 5.18
CA ILE A 40 -3.93 5.09 3.84
C ILE A 40 -2.71 4.18 3.76
N ILE A 41 -2.73 3.28 2.78
CA ILE A 41 -1.64 2.34 2.52
C ILE A 41 -1.00 2.72 1.20
N GLN A 42 0.28 3.08 1.25
CA GLN A 42 1.05 3.35 0.05
C GLN A 42 2.11 2.28 -0.12
N LEU A 43 2.14 1.67 -1.28
CA LEU A 43 3.10 0.63 -1.63
C LEU A 43 3.96 1.11 -2.79
N THR A 44 5.28 1.02 -2.63
CA THR A 44 6.21 1.28 -3.72
C THR A 44 6.65 -0.06 -4.30
N VAL A 45 6.41 -0.26 -5.59
CA VAL A 45 6.62 -1.57 -6.24
C VAL A 45 7.29 -1.39 -7.59
N ALA A 46 7.93 -2.45 -8.07
CA ALA A 46 8.47 -2.49 -9.42
C ALA A 46 7.33 -2.45 -10.45
N ASN A 47 7.59 -1.87 -11.62
CA ASN A 47 6.59 -1.68 -12.67
C ASN A 47 6.38 -2.93 -13.54
N THR A 48 6.34 -4.10 -12.92
CA THR A 48 6.27 -5.39 -13.63
C THR A 48 4.92 -6.08 -13.53
N ARG A 49 3.95 -5.51 -12.83
CA ARG A 49 2.66 -6.15 -12.58
C ARG A 49 1.54 -5.46 -13.33
N GLY A 50 0.60 -6.27 -13.81
CA GLY A 50 -0.54 -5.79 -14.56
C GLY A 50 -1.75 -5.43 -13.70
N VAL A 51 -2.79 -4.95 -14.35
CA VAL A 51 -4.04 -4.52 -13.69
C VAL A 51 -4.69 -5.65 -12.90
N THR A 52 -4.70 -6.87 -13.44
CA THR A 52 -5.32 -8.00 -12.76
C THR A 52 -4.66 -8.30 -11.41
N GLN A 53 -3.32 -8.28 -11.35
CA GLN A 53 -2.61 -8.50 -10.10
C GLN A 53 -2.84 -7.36 -9.11
N LYS A 54 -2.91 -6.13 -9.59
CA LYS A 54 -3.18 -4.95 -8.73
C LYS A 54 -4.57 -5.01 -8.11
N LYS A 55 -5.58 -5.37 -8.90
CA LYS A 55 -6.95 -5.55 -8.40
C LYS A 55 -7.01 -6.66 -7.35
N ALA A 56 -6.31 -7.77 -7.58
CA ALA A 56 -6.26 -8.87 -6.62
C ALA A 56 -5.59 -8.43 -5.31
N LEU A 57 -4.53 -7.63 -5.39
CA LEU A 57 -3.86 -7.11 -4.21
C LEU A 57 -4.77 -6.21 -3.39
N TYR A 58 -5.47 -5.28 -4.03
CA TYR A 58 -6.40 -4.38 -3.33
C TYR A 58 -7.48 -5.16 -2.61
N ALA A 59 -8.07 -6.15 -3.29
CA ALA A 59 -9.11 -6.98 -2.70
C ALA A 59 -8.58 -7.80 -1.52
N ALA A 60 -7.38 -8.35 -1.62
CA ALA A 60 -6.76 -9.13 -0.55
C ALA A 60 -6.45 -8.27 0.68
N ILE A 61 -5.91 -7.07 0.48
CA ILE A 61 -5.64 -6.14 1.58
C ILE A 61 -6.94 -5.76 2.28
N ALA A 62 -7.95 -5.39 1.53
CA ALA A 62 -9.23 -5.01 2.09
C ALA A 62 -9.87 -6.15 2.88
N ALA A 63 -9.87 -7.36 2.34
CA ALA A 63 -10.43 -8.53 3.00
C ALA A 63 -9.70 -8.83 4.31
N ASN A 64 -8.36 -8.76 4.31
CA ASN A 64 -7.57 -9.02 5.50
C ASN A 64 -7.81 -7.99 6.60
N LEU A 65 -7.92 -6.72 6.25
CA LEU A 65 -8.13 -5.64 7.22
C LEU A 65 -9.55 -5.60 7.77
N GLN A 66 -10.54 -6.06 6.99
CA GLN A 66 -11.89 -6.22 7.49
C GLN A 66 -11.99 -7.33 8.51
N LYS A 67 -11.18 -8.37 8.35
CA LYS A 67 -11.11 -9.51 9.26
C LYS A 67 -10.42 -9.14 10.56
N GLU A 68 -9.27 -8.48 10.45
CA GLU A 68 -8.44 -8.10 11.57
C GLU A 68 -7.58 -6.88 11.20
N PRO A 69 -7.73 -5.78 11.87
CA PRO A 69 -8.48 -5.52 13.12
C PRO A 69 -9.98 -5.23 12.94
N GLY A 70 -10.55 -5.40 11.78
CA GLY A 70 -11.97 -5.17 11.55
C GLY A 70 -12.28 -3.79 11.03
N LEU A 71 -11.44 -3.27 10.13
CA LEU A 71 -11.67 -1.97 9.50
C LEU A 71 -12.86 -2.05 8.56
N LYS A 72 -13.65 -0.97 8.51
CA LYS A 72 -14.70 -0.90 7.53
C LYS A 72 -14.10 -0.63 6.13
N PRO A 73 -14.66 -1.22 5.05
CA PRO A 73 -14.07 -1.10 3.71
C PRO A 73 -13.85 0.34 3.25
N ASP A 74 -14.74 1.25 3.60
CA ASP A 74 -14.66 2.67 3.20
C ASP A 74 -13.45 3.38 3.83
N ASP A 75 -12.88 2.83 4.89
CA ASP A 75 -11.72 3.38 5.58
C ASP A 75 -10.39 2.81 5.08
N ILE A 76 -10.40 2.05 4.00
CA ILE A 76 -9.19 1.46 3.44
C ILE A 76 -8.85 2.15 2.11
N PHE A 77 -7.80 2.94 2.12
CA PHE A 77 -7.33 3.70 0.97
C PHE A 77 -5.96 3.13 0.56
N ILE A 78 -5.85 2.67 -0.69
CA ILE A 78 -4.63 2.02 -1.17
C ILE A 78 -4.12 2.73 -2.41
N SER A 79 -2.83 3.03 -2.43
CA SER A 79 -2.16 3.62 -3.58
C SER A 79 -0.87 2.85 -3.88
N LEU A 80 -0.63 2.56 -5.14
CA LEU A 80 0.62 1.98 -5.60
C LEU A 80 1.46 3.04 -6.29
N VAL A 81 2.74 3.09 -5.92
CA VAL A 81 3.73 3.91 -6.62
C VAL A 81 4.65 2.95 -7.35
N GLU A 82 4.60 2.98 -8.68
CA GLU A 82 5.43 2.12 -9.50
C GLU A 82 6.75 2.80 -9.82
N VAL A 83 7.84 2.03 -9.70
CA VAL A 83 9.18 2.51 -9.99
C VAL A 83 9.89 1.50 -10.88
N LYS A 84 10.94 1.97 -11.53
CA LYS A 84 11.81 1.12 -12.36
C LYS A 84 12.89 0.49 -11.50
N ARG A 85 13.55 -0.53 -12.03
CA ARG A 85 14.64 -1.20 -11.31
C ARG A 85 15.78 -0.24 -10.95
N GLU A 86 16.05 0.73 -11.80
CA GLU A 86 17.09 1.73 -11.58
C GLU A 86 16.78 2.72 -10.45
N ASP A 87 15.55 2.73 -9.96
CA ASP A 87 15.10 3.66 -8.94
C ASP A 87 15.34 3.15 -7.51
N TRP A 88 16.06 2.05 -7.35
CA TRP A 88 16.32 1.45 -6.06
C TRP A 88 17.80 1.46 -5.69
N SER A 89 18.10 1.83 -4.47
CA SER A 89 19.33 1.44 -3.78
C SER A 89 18.91 0.81 -2.45
N PHE A 90 19.20 -0.47 -2.29
CA PHE A 90 18.82 -1.20 -1.08
C PHE A 90 19.87 -1.10 0.02
N GLY A 91 20.90 -0.35 -0.21
CA GLY A 91 21.98 -0.13 0.74
C GLY A 91 23.30 0.14 0.04
N GLY A 92 24.24 0.76 0.75
CA GLY A 92 25.59 1.01 0.24
C GLY A 92 25.70 2.07 -0.87
N GLY A 93 24.59 2.72 -1.22
CA GLY A 93 24.58 3.74 -2.28
C GLY A 93 24.74 3.18 -3.68
N ILE A 94 24.41 1.92 -3.88
CA ILE A 94 24.55 1.21 -5.16
C ILE A 94 23.17 0.81 -5.66
N ALA A 95 22.97 0.93 -6.97
CA ALA A 95 21.73 0.47 -7.62
C ALA A 95 21.86 -1.02 -7.95
N GLN A 96 21.49 -1.89 -7.02
CA GLN A 96 21.71 -3.33 -7.11
C GLN A 96 21.08 -3.99 -8.33
N TYR A 97 19.93 -3.49 -8.78
CA TYR A 97 19.22 -4.12 -9.90
C TYR A 97 19.82 -3.81 -11.26
N VAL A 98 20.64 -2.78 -11.37
CA VAL A 98 21.21 -2.33 -12.66
C VAL A 98 22.71 -2.12 -12.58
N ALA A 99 23.36 -2.65 -11.60
CA ALA A 99 24.79 -2.48 -11.36
C ALA A 99 25.69 -3.05 -12.49
#